data_8afe98fe42bbd5b468df43390ded4811
#
_entry.id   8afe98fe42bbd5b468df43390ded4811
#
_cell.length_a   1.000
_cell.length_b   1.000
_cell.length_c   1.000
_cell.angle_alpha   90.00
_cell.angle_beta   90.00
_cell.angle_gamma   90.00
#
_symmetry.space_group_name_H-M   'P 1'
#
loop_
_entity.id
_entity.type
_entity.pdbx_description
1 polymer ?
#
loop_
_entity_poly.entity_id
_entity_poly.type
_entity_poly.pdbx_seq_one_letter_code
_entity_poly.pdbx_strand_id
1 'polypeptide(L)'
;MIDGEHKERSITSDLPIILDSRFIRDRYDKRMDQLLNLYPTGDSPQVFRNPAEPEAKEYSYDVELPYNGDILKQSGDRVMPNEIVARNLYNPPRLFVVNTNSANARIPETVLQSAIRVRTGDDIHFSEELREALPDYGLRQPHYSPVRGRVEFIDFKSGLIVLSEIQKYSSKPVDINIGDKLGIAPKKARRYLTKHIGEFVYEGDSVARYMKTNQVRIASSPSTGQVVDFNPQTGVMTIQYNSKPTNYHAHVSGVVSKVEQDRAIRIMYRAKRLSAAIGWGSPIHGSLIWMAEFSPKPIPEDSIVALGFKPDITCLKQLASQAAGIICPSIDEADLCNYLNTEQGVINTGGEHIPASLVLVHGFGDIALLPHQERYFKDNTNKYCMLEPHTRIRAGVVRAGINILE
;
A
#
# COMPACT_ATOMS: atom_id res chain seq x y z
N MET A 1 19.90 10.11 48.97
CA MET A 1 20.32 9.35 47.81
C MET A 1 19.26 8.28 47.61
N ILE A 2 18.35 8.51 46.71
CA ILE A 2 17.30 7.56 46.32
C ILE A 2 17.42 7.44 44.81
N ASP A 3 18.09 6.35 44.39
CA ASP A 3 18.14 5.94 43.02
C ASP A 3 16.76 5.43 42.60
N GLY A 4 16.08 6.21 41.77
CA GLY A 4 14.88 5.81 41.10
C GLY A 4 15.20 5.21 39.74
N GLU A 5 15.33 3.88 39.68
CA GLU A 5 15.32 3.15 38.40
C GLU A 5 13.98 3.38 37.72
N HIS A 6 13.98 4.22 36.68
CA HIS A 6 12.93 4.22 35.68
C HIS A 6 13.01 2.93 34.87
N LYS A 7 12.27 1.91 35.28
CA LYS A 7 11.91 0.80 34.41
C LYS A 7 11.07 1.36 33.28
N GLU A 8 11.70 1.56 32.12
CA GLU A 8 10.97 1.66 30.86
C GLU A 8 10.16 0.36 30.71
N ARG A 9 8.86 0.47 30.93
CA ARG A 9 7.92 -0.56 30.48
C ARG A 9 8.00 -0.54 28.97
N SER A 10 8.61 -1.56 28.38
CA SER A 10 8.44 -1.87 26.97
C SER A 10 6.93 -2.07 26.77
N ILE A 11 6.32 -1.09 26.16
CA ILE A 11 4.97 -1.23 25.61
C ILE A 11 5.14 -2.18 24.44
N THR A 12 5.05 -3.48 24.70
CA THR A 12 4.70 -4.45 23.67
C THR A 12 3.28 -4.08 23.27
N SER A 13 3.17 -3.21 22.30
CA SER A 13 1.89 -2.75 21.80
C SER A 13 1.24 -3.91 21.07
N ASP A 14 0.21 -4.49 21.68
CA ASP A 14 -0.82 -5.26 20.96
C ASP A 14 -1.65 -4.35 20.04
N LEU A 15 -1.08 -3.23 19.63
CA LEU A 15 -1.70 -2.31 18.68
C LEU A 15 -1.59 -2.93 17.29
N PRO A 16 -2.70 -3.06 16.56
CA PRO A 16 -2.67 -3.52 15.19
C PRO A 16 -1.83 -2.54 14.35
N ILE A 17 -0.75 -3.05 13.77
CA ILE A 17 0.06 -2.28 12.84
C ILE A 17 -0.64 -2.37 11.49
N ILE A 18 -1.17 -1.26 11.01
CA ILE A 18 -1.71 -1.16 9.65
C ILE A 18 -0.52 -1.08 8.71
N LEU A 19 -0.09 -2.22 8.18
CA LEU A 19 0.94 -2.30 7.15
C LEU A 19 0.28 -2.49 5.79
N ASP A 20 0.78 -1.76 4.78
CA ASP A 20 0.41 -2.03 3.39
C ASP A 20 0.92 -3.43 3.00
N SER A 21 0.03 -4.27 2.46
CA SER A 21 0.37 -5.64 2.05
C SER A 21 1.50 -5.66 1.01
N ARG A 22 1.63 -4.61 0.18
CA ARG A 22 2.75 -4.43 -0.76
C ARG A 22 4.08 -4.26 -0.02
N PHE A 23 4.07 -3.53 1.09
CA PHE A 23 5.25 -3.33 1.92
C PHE A 23 5.75 -4.64 2.54
N ILE A 24 4.83 -5.50 2.97
CA ILE A 24 5.14 -6.83 3.49
C ILE A 24 5.71 -7.71 2.38
N ARG A 25 5.05 -7.77 1.22
CA ARG A 25 5.46 -8.56 0.06
C ARG A 25 6.85 -8.13 -0.45
N ASP A 26 7.09 -6.83 -0.65
CA ASP A 26 8.38 -6.33 -1.13
C ASP A 26 9.54 -6.53 -0.13
N ARG A 27 9.25 -6.54 1.16
CA ARG A 27 10.28 -6.65 2.20
C ARG A 27 10.68 -8.09 2.49
N TYR A 28 9.76 -9.06 2.35
CA TYR A 28 9.95 -10.44 2.79
C TYR A 28 10.04 -11.47 1.65
N ASP A 29 9.56 -11.17 0.45
CA ASP A 29 9.69 -12.08 -0.71
C ASP A 29 11.13 -12.24 -1.23
N LYS A 30 12.08 -11.50 -0.66
CA LYS A 30 13.46 -11.50 -1.10
C LYS A 30 14.41 -11.77 0.04
N ARG A 31 15.14 -12.87 -0.11
CA ARG A 31 16.22 -13.27 0.78
C ARG A 31 17.18 -12.09 1.00
N MET A 32 17.23 -11.58 2.20
CA MET A 32 18.16 -10.50 2.60
C MET A 32 19.64 -10.80 2.26
N ASP A 33 20.00 -12.07 2.16
CA ASP A 33 21.36 -12.53 1.88
C ASP A 33 21.85 -12.16 0.47
N GLN A 34 20.94 -11.87 -0.47
CA GLN A 34 21.29 -11.39 -1.82
C GLN A 34 21.48 -9.87 -1.89
N LEU A 35 21.11 -9.14 -0.85
CA LEU A 35 21.13 -7.67 -0.83
C LEU A 35 22.53 -7.09 -0.56
N LEU A 36 23.43 -7.86 0.02
CA LEU A 36 24.75 -7.37 0.46
C LEU A 36 25.83 -7.38 -0.63
N ASN A 37 25.58 -8.03 -1.77
CA ASN A 37 26.61 -8.24 -2.81
C ASN A 37 26.45 -7.41 -4.08
N LEU A 38 25.57 -6.40 -4.11
CA LEU A 38 25.30 -5.64 -5.33
C LEU A 38 25.58 -4.13 -5.19
N TYR A 39 26.79 -3.77 -4.79
CA TYR A 39 27.31 -2.45 -5.07
C TYR A 39 28.12 -2.51 -6.37
N PRO A 40 27.70 -1.88 -7.46
CA PRO A 40 28.60 -1.63 -8.57
C PRO A 40 29.60 -0.56 -8.12
N THR A 41 30.83 -0.97 -7.90
CA THR A 41 31.97 -0.06 -7.83
C THR A 41 32.27 0.42 -9.25
N GLY A 42 31.77 1.60 -9.61
CA GLY A 42 32.00 2.18 -10.91
C GLY A 42 31.92 3.70 -10.88
N ASP A 43 33.08 4.33 -11.10
CA ASP A 43 33.35 5.78 -10.99
C ASP A 43 32.87 6.60 -12.17
N SER A 44 31.70 6.39 -12.73
CA SER A 44 31.19 7.25 -13.80
C SER A 44 29.69 7.42 -13.70
N PRO A 45 29.16 8.66 -13.81
CA PRO A 45 27.74 8.84 -13.98
C PRO A 45 27.31 8.16 -15.27
N GLN A 46 26.67 7.00 -15.12
CA GLN A 46 26.19 6.25 -16.28
C GLN A 46 24.94 6.96 -16.80
N VAL A 47 25.13 7.69 -17.89
CA VAL A 47 24.02 8.14 -18.74
C VAL A 47 23.22 6.90 -19.11
N PHE A 48 21.93 6.88 -18.76
CA PHE A 48 21.06 5.76 -19.08
C PHE A 48 20.86 5.72 -20.60
N ARG A 49 21.65 4.87 -21.29
CA ARG A 49 21.59 4.72 -22.73
C ARG A 49 20.47 3.76 -23.07
N ASN A 50 19.32 4.30 -23.46
CA ASN A 50 18.37 3.51 -24.24
C ASN A 50 18.93 3.37 -25.66
N PRO A 51 19.16 2.14 -26.15
CA PRO A 51 19.57 1.92 -27.53
C PRO A 51 18.38 2.17 -28.46
N ALA A 52 18.54 3.01 -29.46
CA ALA A 52 17.60 3.27 -30.54
C ALA A 52 16.21 3.85 -30.16
N GLU A 53 15.45 4.28 -31.17
CA GLU A 53 14.05 4.67 -30.99
C GLU A 53 13.25 3.46 -30.50
N PRO A 54 12.42 3.59 -29.44
CA PRO A 54 11.63 2.50 -28.94
C PRO A 54 10.65 1.99 -30.01
N GLU A 55 10.73 0.72 -30.34
CA GLU A 55 9.73 0.04 -31.18
C GLU A 55 8.50 -0.31 -30.34
N ALA A 56 7.35 -0.34 -30.99
CA ALA A 56 6.12 -0.80 -30.36
C ALA A 56 6.16 -2.30 -30.08
N LYS A 57 6.07 -2.67 -28.82
CA LYS A 57 6.08 -4.04 -28.32
C LYS A 57 4.89 -4.29 -27.43
N GLU A 58 4.59 -5.56 -27.21
CA GLU A 58 3.60 -6.00 -26.25
C GLU A 58 4.20 -6.02 -24.86
N TYR A 59 3.47 -5.46 -23.91
CA TYR A 59 3.82 -5.39 -22.47
C TYR A 59 2.66 -5.86 -21.63
N SER A 60 2.95 -6.20 -20.38
CA SER A 60 1.93 -6.45 -19.36
C SER A 60 1.95 -5.38 -18.30
N TYR A 61 0.76 -4.98 -17.86
CA TYR A 61 0.56 -4.10 -16.71
C TYR A 61 -0.29 -4.82 -15.67
N ASP A 62 0.21 -4.91 -14.44
CA ASP A 62 -0.48 -5.56 -13.33
C ASP A 62 -1.07 -4.49 -12.43
N VAL A 63 -2.40 -4.50 -12.29
CA VAL A 63 -3.12 -3.73 -11.30
C VAL A 63 -3.30 -4.62 -10.08
N GLU A 64 -2.48 -4.39 -9.05
CA GLU A 64 -2.53 -5.14 -7.79
C GLU A 64 -3.26 -4.36 -6.72
N LEU A 65 -4.21 -5.01 -6.06
CA LEU A 65 -4.89 -4.46 -4.91
C LEU A 65 -4.01 -4.66 -3.66
N PRO A 66 -3.86 -3.65 -2.79
CA PRO A 66 -3.07 -3.76 -1.56
C PRO A 66 -3.64 -4.78 -0.58
N TYR A 67 -4.93 -5.04 -0.65
CA TYR A 67 -5.68 -6.06 0.09
C TYR A 67 -6.88 -6.51 -0.77
N ASN A 68 -7.55 -7.60 -0.39
CA ASN A 68 -8.65 -8.14 -1.15
C ASN A 68 -9.74 -7.11 -1.44
N GLY A 69 -10.17 -7.06 -2.68
CA GLY A 69 -11.19 -6.13 -3.17
C GLY A 69 -11.96 -6.71 -4.34
N ASP A 70 -12.75 -5.88 -5.00
CA ASP A 70 -13.55 -6.30 -6.14
C ASP A 70 -12.77 -6.13 -7.45
N ILE A 71 -12.61 -7.18 -8.21
CA ILE A 71 -12.16 -7.13 -9.60
C ILE A 71 -13.41 -7.01 -10.49
N LEU A 72 -13.44 -5.97 -11.33
CA LEU A 72 -14.63 -5.61 -12.13
C LEU A 72 -14.58 -6.13 -13.56
N LYS A 73 -13.49 -6.81 -13.94
CA LYS A 73 -13.24 -7.29 -15.29
C LYS A 73 -12.92 -8.79 -15.31
N GLN A 74 -13.13 -9.40 -16.46
CA GLN A 74 -12.83 -10.81 -16.69
C GLN A 74 -11.70 -10.96 -17.73
N SER A 75 -11.08 -12.14 -17.75
CA SER A 75 -10.10 -12.47 -18.79
C SER A 75 -10.74 -12.41 -20.18
N GLY A 76 -10.08 -11.73 -21.11
CA GLY A 76 -10.58 -11.45 -22.46
C GLY A 76 -11.25 -10.07 -22.62
N ASP A 77 -11.61 -9.38 -21.55
CA ASP A 77 -12.20 -8.05 -21.64
C ASP A 77 -11.21 -7.03 -22.20
N ARG A 78 -11.72 -6.15 -23.07
CA ARG A 78 -10.98 -4.96 -23.51
C ARG A 78 -11.18 -3.84 -22.48
N VAL A 79 -10.10 -3.10 -22.22
CA VAL A 79 -10.12 -1.98 -21.29
C VAL A 79 -9.48 -0.74 -21.89
N MET A 80 -9.95 0.42 -21.41
CA MET A 80 -9.44 1.75 -21.77
C MET A 80 -8.73 2.38 -20.55
N PRO A 81 -7.81 3.34 -20.76
CA PRO A 81 -6.98 3.88 -19.66
C PRO A 81 -7.76 4.41 -18.46
N ASN A 82 -8.86 5.12 -18.71
CA ASN A 82 -9.70 5.72 -17.66
C ASN A 82 -10.68 4.72 -17.02
N GLU A 83 -10.70 3.47 -17.48
CA GLU A 83 -11.68 2.51 -17.02
C GLU A 83 -11.29 1.94 -15.67
N ILE A 84 -12.24 1.88 -14.75
CA ILE A 84 -12.04 1.27 -13.43
C ILE A 84 -12.08 -0.24 -13.61
N VAL A 85 -10.97 -0.92 -13.32
CA VAL A 85 -10.84 -2.37 -13.46
C VAL A 85 -10.93 -3.11 -12.13
N ALA A 86 -10.65 -2.41 -11.04
CA ALA A 86 -10.74 -2.96 -9.69
C ALA A 86 -11.07 -1.86 -8.68
N ARG A 87 -11.54 -2.25 -7.49
CA ARG A 87 -11.81 -1.30 -6.40
C ARG A 87 -11.69 -1.98 -5.03
N ASN A 88 -11.28 -1.21 -4.03
CA ASN A 88 -11.46 -1.55 -2.63
C ASN A 88 -12.62 -0.75 -2.07
N LEU A 89 -13.68 -1.44 -1.66
CA LEU A 89 -14.87 -0.83 -1.05
C LEU A 89 -14.64 -0.41 0.40
N TYR A 90 -13.68 -1.05 1.07
CA TYR A 90 -13.45 -0.95 2.50
C TYR A 90 -12.05 -0.44 2.81
N ASN A 91 -11.85 0.02 4.04
CA ASN A 91 -10.52 0.37 4.55
C ASN A 91 -9.63 -0.88 4.64
N PRO A 92 -8.30 -0.71 4.67
CA PRO A 92 -7.38 -1.83 4.89
C PRO A 92 -7.77 -2.63 6.13
N PRO A 93 -7.71 -3.98 6.08
CA PRO A 93 -7.94 -4.82 7.25
C PRO A 93 -6.87 -4.55 8.31
N ARG A 94 -7.21 -4.78 9.58
CA ARG A 94 -6.20 -4.81 10.64
C ARG A 94 -5.24 -5.95 10.41
N LEU A 95 -3.95 -5.71 10.60
CA LEU A 95 -2.94 -6.75 10.57
C LEU A 95 -2.49 -7.08 11.99
N PHE A 96 -2.47 -8.37 12.29
CA PHE A 96 -1.96 -8.92 13.53
C PHE A 96 -0.64 -9.63 13.27
N VAL A 97 0.41 -9.19 13.96
CA VAL A 97 1.70 -9.88 13.95
C VAL A 97 1.74 -10.81 15.16
N VAL A 98 1.62 -12.10 14.91
CA VAL A 98 1.61 -13.14 15.95
C VAL A 98 3.02 -13.72 16.04
N ASN A 99 3.65 -13.57 17.22
CA ASN A 99 4.92 -14.22 17.49
C ASN A 99 4.67 -15.59 18.12
N THR A 100 4.92 -16.64 17.35
CA THR A 100 4.76 -18.03 17.81
C THR A 100 6.02 -18.60 18.47
N ASN A 101 7.11 -17.80 18.51
CA ASN A 101 8.38 -18.16 19.13
C ASN A 101 8.44 -17.68 20.60
N SER A 102 9.44 -18.12 21.32
CA SER A 102 9.74 -17.64 22.68
C SER A 102 10.90 -16.63 22.64
N ALA A 103 10.81 -15.59 23.45
CA ALA A 103 11.90 -14.62 23.59
C ALA A 103 13.20 -15.26 24.12
N ASN A 104 13.10 -16.40 24.80
CA ASN A 104 14.20 -17.05 25.53
C ASN A 104 14.73 -18.34 24.85
N ALA A 105 14.12 -18.82 23.77
CA ALA A 105 14.54 -20.04 23.09
C ALA A 105 14.77 -19.79 21.61
N ARG A 106 15.96 -20.16 21.11
CA ARG A 106 16.22 -20.21 19.66
C ARG A 106 15.68 -21.54 19.12
N ILE A 107 14.51 -21.50 18.52
CA ILE A 107 13.93 -22.67 17.86
C ILE A 107 14.48 -22.73 16.43
N PRO A 108 15.04 -23.88 15.99
CA PRO A 108 15.49 -24.04 14.61
C PRO A 108 14.34 -23.84 13.61
N GLU A 109 14.64 -23.24 12.47
CA GLU A 109 13.68 -22.99 11.40
C GLU A 109 12.94 -24.26 10.96
N THR A 110 13.67 -25.37 10.85
CA THR A 110 13.11 -26.68 10.47
C THR A 110 12.05 -27.18 11.46
N VAL A 111 12.25 -26.89 12.75
CA VAL A 111 11.27 -27.25 13.81
C VAL A 111 10.02 -26.38 13.68
N LEU A 112 10.19 -25.05 13.46
CA LEU A 112 9.06 -24.16 13.24
C LEU A 112 8.30 -24.51 11.96
N GLN A 113 8.98 -24.88 10.88
CA GLN A 113 8.34 -25.34 9.64
C GLN A 113 7.47 -26.56 9.83
N SER A 114 7.87 -27.48 10.73
CA SER A 114 7.05 -28.67 11.05
C SER A 114 5.95 -28.41 12.05
N ALA A 115 6.15 -27.45 12.96
CA ALA A 115 5.21 -27.15 14.05
C ALA A 115 4.10 -26.17 13.68
N ILE A 116 4.33 -25.27 12.71
CA ILE A 116 3.32 -24.34 12.23
C ILE A 116 2.32 -25.08 11.35
N ARG A 117 1.02 -24.95 11.69
CA ARG A 117 -0.07 -25.73 11.12
C ARG A 117 -0.78 -25.04 9.96
N VAL A 118 -0.48 -23.76 9.72
CA VAL A 118 -1.11 -22.92 8.70
C VAL A 118 -0.13 -22.57 7.58
N ARG A 119 -0.66 -22.18 6.42
CA ARG A 119 0.08 -21.76 5.24
C ARG A 119 -0.33 -20.35 4.83
N THR A 120 0.56 -19.65 4.15
CA THR A 120 0.22 -18.39 3.52
C THR A 120 -0.95 -18.56 2.56
N GLY A 121 -1.98 -17.73 2.72
CA GLY A 121 -3.23 -17.78 1.97
C GLY A 121 -4.38 -18.53 2.69
N ASP A 122 -4.12 -19.25 3.77
CA ASP A 122 -5.17 -19.95 4.53
C ASP A 122 -6.09 -18.94 5.23
N ASP A 123 -7.41 -19.21 5.18
CA ASP A 123 -8.41 -18.54 6.00
C ASP A 123 -8.53 -19.28 7.32
N ILE A 124 -8.38 -18.57 8.42
CA ILE A 124 -8.35 -19.12 9.78
C ILE A 124 -9.48 -18.58 10.64
N HIS A 125 -9.91 -19.37 11.62
CA HIS A 125 -10.91 -18.97 12.59
C HIS A 125 -10.27 -18.41 13.88
N PHE A 126 -11.05 -17.64 14.63
CA PHE A 126 -10.65 -17.26 16.00
C PHE A 126 -10.38 -18.51 16.84
N SER A 127 -9.28 -18.50 17.59
CA SER A 127 -8.78 -19.65 18.39
C SER A 127 -8.42 -20.90 17.58
N GLU A 128 -8.18 -20.80 16.28
CA GLU A 128 -7.61 -21.88 15.50
C GLU A 128 -6.12 -22.03 15.80
N GLU A 129 -5.62 -23.27 15.80
CA GLU A 129 -4.24 -23.56 16.14
C GLU A 129 -3.29 -23.13 15.02
N LEU A 130 -2.41 -22.18 15.32
CA LEU A 130 -1.37 -21.68 14.41
C LEU A 130 -0.07 -22.50 14.50
N ARG A 131 0.28 -22.94 15.73
CA ARG A 131 1.48 -23.71 16.02
C ARG A 131 1.21 -24.69 17.16
N GLU A 132 1.65 -25.93 16.98
CA GLU A 132 1.56 -26.95 18.02
C GLU A 132 2.50 -26.67 19.23
N ALA A 133 2.25 -27.36 20.33
CA ALA A 133 3.12 -27.27 21.49
C ALA A 133 4.55 -27.76 21.16
N LEU A 134 5.56 -27.06 21.69
CA LEU A 134 6.99 -27.43 21.59
C LEU A 134 7.59 -27.51 23.01
N PRO A 135 7.31 -28.56 23.78
CA PRO A 135 7.74 -28.68 25.17
C PRO A 135 9.27 -28.63 25.33
N ASP A 136 10.02 -29.21 24.39
CA ASP A 136 11.50 -29.24 24.38
C ASP A 136 12.11 -27.85 24.29
N TYR A 137 11.35 -26.86 23.79
CA TYR A 137 11.73 -25.45 23.69
C TYR A 137 11.02 -24.57 24.73
N GLY A 138 10.38 -25.17 25.75
CA GLY A 138 9.68 -24.46 26.81
C GLY A 138 8.29 -23.94 26.42
N LEU A 139 7.82 -24.22 25.21
CA LEU A 139 6.49 -23.81 24.70
C LEU A 139 5.48 -24.96 24.92
N ARG A 140 5.01 -25.09 26.15
CA ARG A 140 4.17 -26.23 26.58
C ARG A 140 2.75 -26.21 26.02
N GLN A 141 2.28 -25.08 25.48
CA GLN A 141 0.94 -24.94 24.91
C GLN A 141 1.00 -24.61 23.41
N PRO A 142 0.00 -25.06 22.64
CA PRO A 142 -0.19 -24.59 21.29
C PRO A 142 -0.38 -23.07 21.23
N HIS A 143 -0.10 -22.48 20.09
CA HIS A 143 -0.38 -21.06 19.85
C HIS A 143 -1.62 -20.93 18.96
N TYR A 144 -2.58 -20.13 19.39
CA TYR A 144 -3.86 -19.97 18.73
C TYR A 144 -4.02 -18.60 18.08
N SER A 145 -4.84 -18.53 17.04
CA SER A 145 -5.15 -17.28 16.37
C SER A 145 -5.94 -16.32 17.28
N PRO A 146 -5.50 -15.08 17.45
CA PRO A 146 -6.23 -14.06 18.20
C PRO A 146 -7.45 -13.49 17.43
N VAL A 147 -7.56 -13.77 16.13
CA VAL A 147 -8.60 -13.23 15.26
C VAL A 147 -9.08 -14.25 14.22
N ARG A 148 -10.26 -13.99 13.64
CA ARG A 148 -10.65 -14.60 12.37
C ARG A 148 -9.97 -13.80 11.27
N GLY A 149 -9.20 -14.47 10.41
CA GLY A 149 -8.42 -13.75 9.41
C GLY A 149 -7.84 -14.66 8.34
N ARG A 150 -7.00 -14.09 7.52
CA ARG A 150 -6.21 -14.77 6.50
C ARG A 150 -4.73 -14.69 6.83
N VAL A 151 -4.01 -15.76 6.60
CA VAL A 151 -2.54 -15.78 6.76
C VAL A 151 -1.92 -15.08 5.56
N GLU A 152 -1.35 -13.90 5.80
CA GLU A 152 -0.70 -13.11 4.74
C GLU A 152 0.78 -13.51 4.56
N PHE A 153 1.44 -13.84 5.65
CA PHE A 153 2.87 -14.14 5.64
C PHE A 153 3.30 -15.00 6.83
N ILE A 154 4.28 -15.88 6.62
CA ILE A 154 4.92 -16.68 7.67
C ILE A 154 6.44 -16.55 7.51
N ASP A 155 7.12 -16.11 8.57
CA ASP A 155 8.57 -16.17 8.68
C ASP A 155 8.97 -17.31 9.65
N PHE A 156 9.37 -18.43 9.08
CA PHE A 156 9.81 -19.59 9.86
C PHE A 156 11.11 -19.37 10.62
N LYS A 157 11.91 -18.38 10.23
CA LYS A 157 13.19 -18.06 10.90
C LYS A 157 12.96 -17.37 12.24
N SER A 158 12.00 -16.47 12.31
CA SER A 158 11.65 -15.76 13.54
C SER A 158 10.41 -16.33 14.25
N GLY A 159 9.62 -17.15 13.56
CA GLY A 159 8.35 -17.67 14.06
C GLY A 159 7.22 -16.62 14.05
N LEU A 160 7.33 -15.62 13.17
CA LEU A 160 6.30 -14.60 13.01
C LEU A 160 5.26 -15.04 11.97
N ILE A 161 3.98 -14.86 12.31
CA ILE A 161 2.85 -15.03 11.42
C ILE A 161 2.10 -13.71 11.32
N VAL A 162 1.87 -13.23 10.11
CA VAL A 162 1.07 -12.02 9.85
C VAL A 162 -0.31 -12.45 9.38
N LEU A 163 -1.31 -11.96 10.08
CA LEU A 163 -2.72 -12.25 9.82
C LEU A 163 -3.44 -10.95 9.42
N SER A 164 -4.21 -10.97 8.35
CA SER A 164 -5.18 -9.92 8.05
C SER A 164 -6.54 -10.31 8.61
N GLU A 165 -7.10 -9.46 9.45
CA GLU A 165 -8.39 -9.73 10.08
C GLU A 165 -9.54 -9.64 9.08
N ILE A 166 -10.39 -10.64 9.03
CA ILE A 166 -11.63 -10.61 8.25
C ILE A 166 -12.70 -9.87 9.06
N GLN A 167 -13.09 -8.69 8.59
CA GLN A 167 -14.04 -7.79 9.22
C GLN A 167 -15.43 -7.88 8.59
N LYS A 168 -16.46 -7.58 9.37
CA LYS A 168 -17.81 -7.35 8.84
C LYS A 168 -18.03 -5.87 8.62
N TYR A 169 -18.42 -5.55 7.40
CA TYR A 169 -18.77 -4.20 6.99
C TYR A 169 -20.26 -4.14 6.62
N SER A 170 -20.91 -3.02 6.95
CA SER A 170 -22.27 -2.78 6.55
C SER A 170 -22.43 -1.33 6.10
N SER A 171 -22.86 -1.12 4.85
CA SER A 171 -23.25 0.18 4.33
C SER A 171 -24.57 0.67 4.95
N LYS A 172 -25.37 -0.23 5.50
CA LYS A 172 -26.58 0.11 6.25
C LYS A 172 -26.24 0.35 7.71
N PRO A 173 -26.92 1.29 8.39
CA PRO A 173 -26.76 1.47 9.82
C PRO A 173 -27.02 0.17 10.58
N VAL A 174 -26.15 -0.10 11.55
CA VAL A 174 -26.27 -1.27 12.45
C VAL A 174 -26.40 -0.77 13.87
N ASP A 175 -27.50 -1.11 14.52
CA ASP A 175 -27.81 -0.68 15.87
C ASP A 175 -27.35 -1.71 16.92
N ILE A 176 -26.81 -1.19 18.03
CA ILE A 176 -26.50 -1.97 19.22
C ILE A 176 -27.13 -1.32 20.44
N ASN A 177 -27.93 -2.08 21.19
CA ASN A 177 -28.47 -1.61 22.47
C ASN A 177 -27.44 -1.84 23.58
N ILE A 178 -26.77 -0.75 23.97
CA ILE A 178 -25.75 -0.77 25.01
C ILE A 178 -26.35 -1.12 26.38
N GLY A 179 -27.58 -0.64 26.66
CA GLY A 179 -28.29 -0.94 27.91
C GLY A 179 -28.48 -2.44 28.11
N ASP A 180 -28.99 -3.12 27.08
CA ASP A 180 -29.25 -4.56 27.11
C ASP A 180 -27.94 -5.36 27.21
N LYS A 181 -26.92 -4.99 26.41
CA LYS A 181 -25.61 -5.68 26.45
C LYS A 181 -24.92 -5.59 27.81
N LEU A 182 -25.01 -4.43 28.46
CA LEU A 182 -24.44 -4.23 29.79
C LEU A 182 -25.37 -4.65 30.94
N GLY A 183 -26.66 -4.92 30.66
CA GLY A 183 -27.66 -5.23 31.69
C GLY A 183 -27.92 -4.06 32.65
N ILE A 184 -28.01 -2.85 32.09
CA ILE A 184 -28.25 -1.60 32.83
C ILE A 184 -29.40 -0.82 32.21
N ALA A 185 -29.99 0.10 32.99
CA ALA A 185 -31.03 0.98 32.44
C ALA A 185 -30.48 1.84 31.28
N PRO A 186 -31.19 1.96 30.16
CA PRO A 186 -30.74 2.68 28.95
C PRO A 186 -30.17 4.07 29.22
N LYS A 187 -30.84 4.87 30.05
CA LYS A 187 -30.41 6.23 30.44
C LYS A 187 -29.04 6.28 31.13
N LYS A 188 -28.55 5.16 31.67
CA LYS A 188 -27.24 5.07 32.32
C LYS A 188 -26.14 4.66 31.32
N ALA A 189 -26.47 4.18 30.14
CA ALA A 189 -25.55 3.64 29.16
C ALA A 189 -24.43 4.63 28.78
N ARG A 190 -24.78 5.92 28.62
CA ARG A 190 -23.82 6.99 28.24
C ARG A 190 -22.58 7.05 29.15
N ARG A 191 -22.69 6.71 30.42
CA ARG A 191 -21.56 6.77 31.40
C ARG A 191 -20.51 5.68 31.17
N TYR A 192 -20.85 4.65 30.43
CA TYR A 192 -20.04 3.46 30.26
C TYR A 192 -19.53 3.31 28.82
N LEU A 193 -19.81 4.30 27.97
CA LEU A 193 -19.29 4.32 26.60
C LEU A 193 -17.77 4.46 26.63
N THR A 194 -17.09 3.64 25.82
CA THR A 194 -15.65 3.69 25.57
C THR A 194 -15.38 4.27 24.18
N LYS A 195 -16.41 4.41 23.36
CA LYS A 195 -16.39 5.02 22.04
C LYS A 195 -17.49 6.05 21.90
N HIS A 196 -17.19 7.11 21.13
CA HIS A 196 -18.07 8.27 20.97
C HIS A 196 -18.46 8.48 19.50
N ILE A 197 -19.48 9.33 19.27
CA ILE A 197 -19.90 9.72 17.91
C ILE A 197 -18.71 10.32 17.16
N GLY A 198 -18.49 9.86 15.93
CA GLY A 198 -17.39 10.25 15.07
C GLY A 198 -16.18 9.29 15.15
N GLU A 199 -16.05 8.46 16.18
CA GLU A 199 -14.96 7.51 16.28
C GLU A 199 -15.20 6.29 15.38
N PHE A 200 -14.11 5.79 14.78
CA PHE A 200 -14.11 4.55 14.00
C PHE A 200 -13.93 3.36 14.93
N VAL A 201 -14.67 2.29 14.69
CA VAL A 201 -14.63 1.03 15.43
C VAL A 201 -14.56 -0.15 14.46
N TYR A 202 -13.89 -1.20 14.89
CA TYR A 202 -13.89 -2.47 14.19
C TYR A 202 -14.90 -3.44 14.80
N GLU A 203 -15.36 -4.44 14.04
CA GLU A 203 -16.15 -5.54 14.59
C GLU A 203 -15.43 -6.14 15.81
N GLY A 204 -16.14 -6.32 16.91
CA GLY A 204 -15.58 -6.85 18.16
C GLY A 204 -14.96 -5.81 19.10
N ASP A 205 -14.67 -4.60 18.63
CA ASP A 205 -14.14 -3.53 19.50
C ASP A 205 -15.11 -3.21 20.65
N SER A 206 -14.56 -3.00 21.86
CA SER A 206 -15.37 -2.57 23.00
C SER A 206 -15.90 -1.16 22.79
N VAL A 207 -17.21 -1.02 22.63
CA VAL A 207 -17.89 0.28 22.49
C VAL A 207 -18.45 0.79 23.83
N ALA A 208 -18.63 -0.11 24.81
CA ALA A 208 -18.99 0.24 26.17
C ALA A 208 -18.55 -0.85 27.15
N ARG A 209 -18.22 -0.43 28.40
CA ARG A 209 -17.77 -1.34 29.45
C ARG A 209 -18.42 -0.98 30.78
N TYR A 210 -18.98 -1.97 31.46
CA TYR A 210 -19.50 -1.86 32.81
C TYR A 210 -18.70 -2.76 33.75
N MET A 211 -18.18 -2.18 34.83
CA MET A 211 -17.42 -2.92 35.84
C MET A 211 -18.11 -2.78 37.18
N LYS A 212 -18.40 -3.90 37.85
CA LYS A 212 -18.85 -3.97 39.22
C LYS A 212 -18.03 -5.08 39.90
N THR A 213 -17.82 -4.96 41.23
CA THR A 213 -16.88 -5.66 42.09
C THR A 213 -16.42 -7.08 41.68
N ASN A 214 -17.24 -7.87 40.99
CA ASN A 214 -16.88 -9.21 40.48
C ASN A 214 -17.41 -9.51 39.07
N GLN A 215 -17.87 -8.50 38.32
CA GLN A 215 -18.42 -8.68 36.97
C GLN A 215 -17.95 -7.60 36.05
N VAL A 216 -17.38 -8.00 34.91
CA VAL A 216 -17.10 -7.13 33.77
C VAL A 216 -18.08 -7.48 32.67
N ARG A 217 -18.85 -6.51 32.17
CA ARG A 217 -19.72 -6.67 31.00
C ARG A 217 -19.23 -5.73 29.90
N ILE A 218 -19.11 -6.22 28.71
CA ILE A 218 -18.61 -5.50 27.54
C ILE A 218 -19.68 -5.53 26.46
N ALA A 219 -19.97 -4.38 25.88
CA ALA A 219 -20.71 -4.30 24.63
C ALA A 219 -19.69 -4.11 23.52
N SER A 220 -19.64 -5.08 22.59
CA SER A 220 -18.73 -5.06 21.44
C SER A 220 -19.48 -4.62 20.19
N SER A 221 -18.75 -3.93 19.29
CA SER A 221 -19.29 -3.51 18.00
C SER A 221 -19.70 -4.73 17.16
N PRO A 222 -20.92 -4.74 16.62
CA PRO A 222 -21.39 -5.83 15.74
C PRO A 222 -20.86 -5.70 14.30
N SER A 223 -20.24 -4.59 13.94
CA SER A 223 -19.79 -4.28 12.61
C SER A 223 -18.65 -3.27 12.64
N THR A 224 -17.82 -3.27 11.61
CA THR A 224 -16.81 -2.23 11.39
C THR A 224 -17.47 -0.99 10.78
N GLY A 225 -17.12 0.20 11.29
CA GLY A 225 -17.64 1.48 10.80
C GLY A 225 -17.39 2.64 11.75
N GLN A 226 -18.05 3.74 11.49
CA GLN A 226 -18.02 4.93 12.35
C GLN A 226 -19.27 4.94 13.25
N VAL A 227 -19.11 5.33 14.51
CA VAL A 227 -20.24 5.62 15.39
C VAL A 227 -20.92 6.90 14.88
N VAL A 228 -22.09 6.76 14.29
CA VAL A 228 -22.82 7.88 13.67
C VAL A 228 -23.85 8.50 14.61
N ASP A 229 -24.40 7.73 15.54
CA ASP A 229 -25.38 8.22 16.51
C ASP A 229 -25.35 7.44 17.82
N PHE A 230 -25.80 8.09 18.89
CA PHE A 230 -26.11 7.47 20.17
C PHE A 230 -27.33 8.10 20.81
N ASN A 231 -28.39 7.33 20.98
CA ASN A 231 -29.62 7.80 21.64
C ASN A 231 -29.55 7.56 23.17
N PRO A 232 -29.42 8.61 23.99
CA PRO A 232 -29.27 8.46 25.44
C PRO A 232 -30.56 7.99 26.14
N GLN A 233 -31.74 8.07 25.51
CA GLN A 233 -33.01 7.62 26.08
C GLN A 233 -33.20 6.12 25.92
N THR A 234 -32.85 5.60 24.75
CA THR A 234 -32.99 4.17 24.44
C THR A 234 -31.72 3.37 24.69
N GLY A 235 -30.57 4.05 24.87
CA GLY A 235 -29.26 3.41 25.03
C GLY A 235 -28.74 2.74 23.76
N VAL A 236 -29.30 3.09 22.59
CA VAL A 236 -28.92 2.55 21.29
C VAL A 236 -27.80 3.36 20.68
N MET A 237 -26.73 2.69 20.24
CA MET A 237 -25.64 3.24 19.45
C MET A 237 -25.77 2.72 18.03
N THR A 238 -25.63 3.61 17.05
CA THR A 238 -25.69 3.28 15.62
C THR A 238 -24.29 3.38 15.02
N ILE A 239 -23.90 2.32 14.31
CA ILE A 239 -22.61 2.21 13.61
C ILE A 239 -22.88 2.05 12.12
N GLN A 240 -22.18 2.81 11.30
CA GLN A 240 -22.31 2.76 9.84
C GLN A 240 -20.95 2.90 9.17
N TYR A 241 -20.76 2.15 8.11
CA TYR A 241 -19.55 2.24 7.29
C TYR A 241 -19.79 3.27 6.14
N ASN A 242 -19.06 4.39 6.19
CA ASN A 242 -19.20 5.50 5.24
C ASN A 242 -17.88 5.82 4.53
N SER A 243 -17.12 4.81 4.13
CA SER A 243 -15.90 5.04 3.37
C SER A 243 -16.18 5.20 1.87
N LYS A 244 -15.39 6.04 1.19
CA LYS A 244 -15.40 6.12 -0.27
C LYS A 244 -14.58 4.96 -0.83
N PRO A 245 -15.06 4.28 -1.89
CA PRO A 245 -14.27 3.27 -2.57
C PRO A 245 -12.97 3.86 -3.13
N THR A 246 -11.88 3.10 -3.02
CA THR A 246 -10.66 3.38 -3.77
C THR A 246 -10.75 2.65 -5.10
N ASN A 247 -10.74 3.41 -6.19
CA ASN A 247 -10.81 2.88 -7.54
C ASN A 247 -9.42 2.74 -8.15
N TYR A 248 -9.23 1.66 -8.91
CA TYR A 248 -8.00 1.37 -9.65
C TYR A 248 -8.32 1.34 -11.13
N HIS A 249 -7.60 2.16 -11.88
CA HIS A 249 -7.79 2.32 -13.32
C HIS A 249 -6.88 1.40 -14.11
N ALA A 250 -7.27 1.08 -15.36
CA ALA A 250 -6.46 0.28 -16.26
C ALA A 250 -5.15 0.97 -16.65
N HIS A 251 -5.13 2.30 -16.73
CA HIS A 251 -4.04 3.15 -17.18
C HIS A 251 -3.52 2.89 -18.60
N VAL A 252 -3.94 1.79 -19.22
CA VAL A 252 -3.54 1.37 -20.58
C VAL A 252 -4.76 0.94 -21.39
N SER A 253 -4.65 1.06 -22.73
CA SER A 253 -5.57 0.41 -23.66
C SER A 253 -5.08 -1.00 -23.93
N GLY A 254 -5.89 -2.03 -23.60
CA GLY A 254 -5.42 -3.40 -23.73
C GLY A 254 -6.48 -4.45 -23.53
N VAL A 255 -6.02 -5.68 -23.32
CA VAL A 255 -6.87 -6.84 -23.07
C VAL A 255 -6.47 -7.50 -21.76
N VAL A 256 -7.43 -7.80 -20.93
CA VAL A 256 -7.23 -8.55 -19.69
C VAL A 256 -6.78 -9.97 -20.02
N SER A 257 -5.57 -10.34 -19.62
CA SER A 257 -5.01 -11.66 -19.87
C SER A 257 -5.19 -12.62 -18.70
N LYS A 258 -5.16 -12.10 -17.47
CA LYS A 258 -5.28 -12.90 -16.24
C LYS A 258 -6.01 -12.11 -15.16
N VAL A 259 -6.84 -12.81 -14.41
CA VAL A 259 -7.47 -12.30 -13.21
C VAL A 259 -7.08 -13.22 -12.05
N GLU A 260 -6.51 -12.64 -10.99
CA GLU A 260 -6.34 -13.29 -9.69
C GLU A 260 -7.49 -12.80 -8.81
N GLN A 261 -8.36 -13.73 -8.44
CA GLN A 261 -9.58 -13.42 -7.70
C GLN A 261 -9.25 -12.52 -6.48
N ASP A 262 -10.00 -11.42 -6.37
CA ASP A 262 -9.95 -10.43 -5.29
C ASP A 262 -8.59 -9.71 -5.10
N ARG A 263 -7.58 -9.94 -5.94
CA ARG A 263 -6.20 -9.48 -5.69
C ARG A 263 -5.57 -8.69 -6.81
N ALA A 264 -5.64 -9.19 -8.03
CA ALA A 264 -4.91 -8.58 -9.14
C ALA A 264 -5.55 -8.84 -10.50
N ILE A 265 -5.27 -7.95 -11.42
CA ILE A 265 -5.64 -8.09 -12.83
C ILE A 265 -4.43 -7.75 -13.71
N ARG A 266 -4.14 -8.60 -14.69
CA ARG A 266 -3.08 -8.38 -15.68
C ARG A 266 -3.68 -7.96 -17.01
N ILE A 267 -3.20 -6.86 -17.54
CA ILE A 267 -3.62 -6.29 -18.83
C ILE A 267 -2.44 -6.36 -19.78
N MET A 268 -2.65 -6.96 -20.97
CA MET A 268 -1.69 -6.94 -22.06
C MET A 268 -1.98 -5.72 -22.95
N TYR A 269 -0.96 -4.93 -23.24
CA TYR A 269 -1.09 -3.72 -24.02
C TYR A 269 0.11 -3.51 -24.95
N ARG A 270 -0.05 -2.68 -25.98
CA ARG A 270 0.99 -2.37 -26.94
C ARG A 270 1.45 -0.92 -26.78
N ALA A 271 2.75 -0.72 -26.67
CA ALA A 271 3.34 0.60 -26.47
C ALA A 271 4.76 0.70 -27.01
N LYS A 272 5.18 1.94 -27.29
CA LYS A 272 6.60 2.32 -27.37
C LYS A 272 7.06 2.70 -25.97
N ARG A 273 8.00 1.92 -25.42
CA ARG A 273 8.49 2.11 -24.05
C ARG A 273 9.89 2.70 -24.02
N LEU A 274 10.02 3.86 -23.39
CA LEU A 274 11.29 4.44 -22.99
C LEU A 274 11.51 4.12 -21.50
N SER A 275 12.62 3.46 -21.18
CA SER A 275 13.01 3.24 -19.78
C SER A 275 13.70 4.48 -19.24
N ALA A 276 13.36 4.86 -18.02
CA ALA A 276 13.94 5.98 -17.29
C ALA A 276 14.76 5.52 -16.09
N ALA A 277 15.61 6.36 -15.56
CA ALA A 277 16.49 6.02 -14.44
C ALA A 277 15.69 5.74 -13.18
N ILE A 278 14.75 6.63 -12.84
CA ILE A 278 14.01 6.58 -11.57
C ILE A 278 12.71 7.40 -11.68
N GLY A 279 11.71 7.06 -10.88
CA GLY A 279 10.47 7.82 -10.78
C GLY A 279 9.85 7.74 -9.38
N TRP A 280 8.92 8.64 -9.10
CA TRP A 280 8.14 8.74 -7.85
C TRP A 280 6.67 8.98 -8.15
N GLY A 281 5.83 8.62 -7.22
CA GLY A 281 4.38 8.73 -7.33
C GLY A 281 3.70 7.46 -7.77
N SER A 282 2.43 7.56 -8.12
CA SER A 282 1.62 6.43 -8.57
C SER A 282 1.62 6.31 -10.10
N PRO A 283 1.32 5.13 -10.66
CA PRO A 283 1.06 5.00 -12.08
C PRO A 283 -0.02 5.99 -12.53
N ILE A 284 0.23 6.68 -13.65
CA ILE A 284 -0.68 7.68 -14.19
C ILE A 284 -0.68 7.63 -15.71
N HIS A 285 -1.77 8.06 -16.33
CA HIS A 285 -1.90 8.18 -17.76
C HIS A 285 -2.45 9.55 -18.16
N GLY A 286 -2.16 9.97 -19.37
CA GLY A 286 -2.65 11.24 -19.88
C GLY A 286 -2.12 11.56 -21.26
N SER A 287 -2.49 12.72 -21.78
CA SER A 287 -1.96 13.22 -23.05
C SER A 287 -0.55 13.76 -22.86
N LEU A 288 0.40 13.32 -23.69
CA LEU A 288 1.78 13.80 -23.65
C LEU A 288 1.87 15.21 -24.21
N ILE A 289 2.53 16.10 -23.48
CA ILE A 289 2.87 17.46 -23.90
C ILE A 289 4.38 17.62 -23.87
N TRP A 290 4.97 18.01 -25.00
CA TRP A 290 6.37 18.39 -25.06
C TRP A 290 6.57 19.87 -24.71
N MET A 291 7.50 20.16 -23.81
CA MET A 291 7.85 21.51 -23.38
C MET A 291 9.37 21.70 -23.47
N ALA A 292 9.83 22.41 -24.54
CA ALA A 292 11.25 22.67 -24.76
C ALA A 292 11.83 23.69 -23.77
N GLU A 293 11.02 24.67 -23.37
CA GLU A 293 11.34 25.72 -22.41
C GLU A 293 10.12 25.95 -21.51
N PHE A 294 10.35 26.39 -20.28
CA PHE A 294 9.24 26.65 -19.36
C PHE A 294 8.27 27.69 -19.92
N SER A 295 7.01 27.34 -19.95
CA SER A 295 5.92 28.23 -20.37
C SER A 295 4.83 28.26 -19.30
N PRO A 296 4.45 29.45 -18.80
CA PRO A 296 3.40 29.58 -17.77
C PRO A 296 1.98 29.41 -18.34
N LYS A 297 1.81 28.90 -19.55
CA LYS A 297 0.51 28.66 -20.14
C LYS A 297 -0.24 27.57 -19.36
N PRO A 298 -1.58 27.67 -19.28
CA PRO A 298 -2.40 26.61 -18.68
C PRO A 298 -2.15 25.28 -19.36
N ILE A 299 -2.01 24.23 -18.57
CA ILE A 299 -1.84 22.85 -19.02
C ILE A 299 -3.19 22.16 -18.79
N PRO A 300 -3.73 21.41 -19.79
CA PRO A 300 -4.94 20.62 -19.59
C PRO A 300 -4.78 19.65 -18.41
N GLU A 301 -5.83 19.46 -17.63
CA GLU A 301 -5.90 18.41 -16.61
C GLU A 301 -5.62 17.05 -17.26
N ASP A 302 -5.12 16.09 -16.50
CA ASP A 302 -4.74 14.76 -16.99
C ASP A 302 -3.64 14.75 -18.07
N SER A 303 -2.77 15.78 -18.13
CA SER A 303 -1.64 15.80 -19.03
C SER A 303 -0.37 15.29 -18.38
N ILE A 304 0.50 14.70 -19.19
CA ILE A 304 1.87 14.32 -18.83
C ILE A 304 2.81 15.26 -19.58
N VAL A 305 3.62 16.02 -18.85
CA VAL A 305 4.53 17.03 -19.44
C VAL A 305 5.94 16.46 -19.50
N ALA A 306 6.50 16.37 -20.71
CA ALA A 306 7.89 16.02 -20.93
C ALA A 306 8.71 17.28 -21.16
N LEU A 307 9.74 17.50 -20.34
CA LEU A 307 10.59 18.69 -20.35
C LEU A 307 11.87 18.43 -21.16
N GLY A 308 12.24 19.39 -22.01
CA GLY A 308 13.52 19.43 -22.71
C GLY A 308 14.67 20.00 -21.87
N PHE A 309 14.42 20.39 -20.64
CA PHE A 309 15.35 21.08 -19.75
C PHE A 309 15.26 20.55 -18.32
N LYS A 310 16.29 20.77 -17.53
CA LYS A 310 16.31 20.50 -16.08
C LYS A 310 15.46 21.54 -15.35
N PRO A 311 14.36 21.15 -14.68
CA PRO A 311 13.54 22.09 -13.91
C PRO A 311 14.17 22.40 -12.55
N ASP A 312 13.90 23.59 -12.03
CA ASP A 312 14.07 23.95 -10.63
C ASP A 312 12.81 23.62 -9.83
N ILE A 313 12.88 23.76 -8.50
CA ILE A 313 11.74 23.47 -7.59
C ILE A 313 10.52 24.35 -7.90
N THR A 314 10.71 25.60 -8.33
CA THR A 314 9.61 26.52 -8.63
C THR A 314 8.85 26.05 -9.86
N CYS A 315 9.58 25.72 -10.91
CA CYS A 315 9.03 25.13 -12.13
C CYS A 315 8.27 23.83 -11.83
N LEU A 316 8.87 22.91 -11.05
CA LEU A 316 8.24 21.65 -10.67
C LEU A 316 6.93 21.85 -9.92
N LYS A 317 6.90 22.70 -8.91
CA LYS A 317 5.68 22.96 -8.13
C LYS A 317 4.58 23.60 -8.98
N GLN A 318 4.94 24.48 -9.89
CA GLN A 318 3.99 25.11 -10.79
C GLN A 318 3.41 24.10 -11.80
N LEU A 319 4.24 23.25 -12.39
CA LEU A 319 3.77 22.18 -13.27
C LEU A 319 2.92 21.16 -12.53
N ALA A 320 3.35 20.74 -11.35
CA ALA A 320 2.64 19.75 -10.54
C ALA A 320 1.26 20.21 -10.04
N SER A 321 1.00 21.51 -10.04
CA SER A 321 -0.34 22.04 -9.74
C SER A 321 -1.34 21.90 -10.89
N GLN A 322 -0.89 21.52 -12.09
CA GLN A 322 -1.69 21.46 -13.30
C GLN A 322 -1.61 20.10 -14.02
N ALA A 323 -0.42 19.50 -14.07
CA ALA A 323 -0.17 18.24 -14.77
C ALA A 323 -0.33 17.04 -13.84
N ALA A 324 -0.80 15.91 -14.37
CA ALA A 324 -0.88 14.64 -13.66
C ALA A 324 0.51 13.98 -13.51
N GLY A 325 1.41 14.17 -14.49
CA GLY A 325 2.76 13.64 -14.47
C GLY A 325 3.79 14.54 -15.14
N ILE A 326 5.03 14.44 -14.67
CA ILE A 326 6.17 15.24 -15.19
C ILE A 326 7.30 14.29 -15.54
N ILE A 327 7.85 14.45 -16.74
CA ILE A 327 9.06 13.77 -17.21
C ILE A 327 10.13 14.82 -17.38
N CYS A 328 11.27 14.68 -16.73
CA CYS A 328 12.39 15.58 -16.93
C CYS A 328 13.71 14.82 -17.18
N PRO A 329 14.68 15.47 -17.84
CA PRO A 329 15.98 14.84 -18.11
C PRO A 329 16.68 14.42 -16.81
N SER A 330 16.79 15.35 -15.91
CA SER A 330 17.48 15.23 -14.62
C SER A 330 16.96 16.28 -13.64
N ILE A 331 17.38 16.17 -12.38
CA ILE A 331 17.04 17.12 -11.31
C ILE A 331 18.20 17.24 -10.32
N ASP A 332 18.28 18.36 -9.61
CA ASP A 332 19.13 18.46 -8.44
C ASP A 332 18.50 17.76 -7.23
N GLU A 333 19.32 17.06 -6.45
CA GLU A 333 18.84 16.30 -5.28
C GLU A 333 18.10 17.18 -4.27
N ALA A 334 18.58 18.40 -4.04
CA ALA A 334 17.95 19.37 -3.14
C ALA A 334 16.54 19.76 -3.63
N ASP A 335 16.34 19.95 -4.93
CA ASP A 335 15.05 20.29 -5.51
C ASP A 335 14.10 19.10 -5.44
N LEU A 336 14.59 17.89 -5.64
CA LEU A 336 13.81 16.68 -5.45
C LEU A 336 13.34 16.53 -4.00
N CYS A 337 14.24 16.63 -3.01
CA CYS A 337 13.89 16.54 -1.59
C CYS A 337 12.83 17.59 -1.20
N ASN A 338 12.97 18.80 -1.73
CA ASN A 338 11.97 19.87 -1.52
C ASN A 338 10.63 19.58 -2.22
N TYR A 339 10.63 18.90 -3.36
CA TYR A 339 9.40 18.48 -4.04
C TYR A 339 8.70 17.36 -3.30
N LEU A 340 9.44 16.36 -2.86
CA LEU A 340 8.92 15.20 -2.13
C LEU A 340 8.64 15.50 -0.65
N ASN A 341 9.15 16.62 -0.13
CA ASN A 341 9.07 17.03 1.27
C ASN A 341 9.67 15.98 2.24
N THR A 342 10.63 15.21 1.79
CA THR A 342 11.35 14.21 2.59
C THR A 342 12.78 14.01 2.09
N GLU A 343 13.69 13.59 2.97
CA GLU A 343 14.99 13.05 2.56
C GLU A 343 14.78 11.66 1.96
N GLN A 344 15.29 11.42 0.76
CA GLN A 344 15.01 10.21 0.00
C GLN A 344 16.10 9.16 0.09
N GLY A 345 15.69 7.95 0.44
CA GLY A 345 16.43 6.75 0.08
C GLY A 345 16.00 6.25 -1.31
N VAL A 346 16.91 6.27 -2.26
CA VAL A 346 16.70 5.95 -3.70
C VAL A 346 16.49 4.45 -3.98
N ILE A 347 16.14 3.63 -3.00
CA ILE A 347 16.26 2.16 -3.13
C ILE A 347 14.99 1.52 -3.69
N ASN A 348 13.85 2.08 -3.31
CA ASN A 348 12.53 1.63 -3.74
C ASN A 348 11.58 2.82 -3.73
N THR A 349 11.02 3.15 -4.89
CA THR A 349 10.13 4.29 -5.10
C THR A 349 8.86 3.85 -5.79
N GLY A 350 7.85 4.70 -5.76
CA GLY A 350 6.54 4.45 -6.37
C GLY A 350 5.46 4.26 -5.33
N GLY A 351 4.39 5.02 -5.44
CA GLY A 351 3.29 5.08 -4.50
C GLY A 351 3.41 6.20 -3.47
N GLU A 352 4.35 7.13 -3.64
CA GLU A 352 4.43 8.37 -2.85
C GLU A 352 3.21 9.26 -3.14
N HIS A 353 2.69 9.90 -2.09
CA HIS A 353 1.60 10.86 -2.22
C HIS A 353 2.16 12.24 -2.59
N ILE A 354 2.36 12.46 -3.88
CA ILE A 354 2.86 13.72 -4.45
C ILE A 354 1.83 14.29 -5.44
N PRO A 355 1.84 15.63 -5.66
CA PRO A 355 0.83 16.27 -6.51
C PRO A 355 0.82 15.76 -7.96
N ALA A 356 1.99 15.51 -8.55
CA ALA A 356 2.14 14.91 -9.86
C ALA A 356 3.23 13.83 -9.84
N SER A 357 3.02 12.73 -10.53
CA SER A 357 4.05 11.68 -10.66
C SER A 357 5.25 12.21 -11.42
N LEU A 358 6.46 11.92 -10.94
CA LEU A 358 7.71 12.43 -11.48
C LEU A 358 8.57 11.29 -12.01
N VAL A 359 9.09 11.43 -13.24
CA VAL A 359 10.03 10.48 -13.84
C VAL A 359 11.27 11.19 -14.37
N LEU A 360 12.45 10.75 -13.91
CA LEU A 360 13.74 11.25 -14.37
C LEU A 360 14.34 10.31 -15.41
N VAL A 361 14.61 10.83 -16.59
CA VAL A 361 15.16 10.01 -17.68
C VAL A 361 16.59 9.57 -17.35
N HIS A 362 17.43 10.46 -16.81
CA HIS A 362 18.84 10.21 -16.51
C HIS A 362 19.17 10.18 -15.00
N GLY A 363 18.30 10.73 -14.15
CA GLY A 363 18.51 10.79 -12.69
C GLY A 363 18.99 12.16 -12.22
N PHE A 364 20.05 12.19 -11.40
CA PHE A 364 20.50 13.42 -10.73
C PHE A 364 21.62 14.13 -11.48
N GLY A 365 21.71 15.44 -11.25
CA GLY A 365 22.76 16.31 -11.80
C GLY A 365 22.28 17.13 -12.99
N ASP A 366 23.21 17.62 -13.80
CA ASP A 366 22.94 18.44 -14.99
C ASP A 366 23.15 17.62 -16.26
N ILE A 367 22.12 16.84 -16.60
CA ILE A 367 22.18 15.90 -17.74
C ILE A 367 20.99 16.21 -18.67
N ALA A 368 21.29 16.57 -19.91
CA ALA A 368 20.30 16.84 -20.94
C ALA A 368 19.78 15.54 -21.57
N LEU A 369 18.60 15.59 -22.21
CA LEU A 369 18.11 14.51 -23.06
C LEU A 369 19.06 14.27 -24.23
N LEU A 370 19.19 13.00 -24.60
CA LEU A 370 19.87 12.64 -25.85
C LEU A 370 18.99 13.02 -27.06
N PRO A 371 19.57 13.33 -28.23
CA PRO A 371 18.79 13.78 -29.39
C PRO A 371 17.65 12.84 -29.80
N HIS A 372 17.82 11.52 -29.65
CA HIS A 372 16.78 10.56 -29.98
C HIS A 372 15.65 10.53 -28.93
N GLN A 373 15.96 10.80 -27.64
CA GLN A 373 14.97 10.91 -26.58
C GLN A 373 14.11 12.17 -26.73
N GLU A 374 14.77 13.29 -27.05
CA GLU A 374 14.08 14.55 -27.34
C GLU A 374 13.13 14.37 -28.54
N ARG A 375 13.61 13.76 -29.62
CA ARG A 375 12.79 13.42 -30.80
C ARG A 375 11.61 12.53 -30.42
N TYR A 376 11.85 11.50 -29.60
CA TYR A 376 10.80 10.60 -29.11
C TYR A 376 9.64 11.35 -28.44
N PHE A 377 9.93 12.33 -27.57
CA PHE A 377 8.88 13.13 -26.93
C PHE A 377 8.20 14.09 -27.91
N LYS A 378 8.94 14.73 -28.78
CA LYS A 378 8.40 15.65 -29.79
C LYS A 378 7.43 14.96 -30.75
N ASP A 379 7.83 13.81 -31.30
CA ASP A 379 7.07 13.07 -32.30
C ASP A 379 5.83 12.37 -31.72
N ASN A 380 5.77 12.23 -30.40
CA ASN A 380 4.65 11.61 -29.71
C ASN A 380 3.81 12.62 -28.90
N THR A 381 4.00 13.91 -29.09
CA THR A 381 3.14 14.95 -28.51
C THR A 381 1.67 14.72 -28.89
N ASN A 382 0.76 14.92 -27.97
CA ASN A 382 -0.69 14.67 -28.06
C ASN A 382 -1.10 13.19 -28.13
N LYS A 383 -0.16 12.23 -28.07
CA LYS A 383 -0.51 10.81 -27.89
C LYS A 383 -0.75 10.48 -26.42
N TYR A 384 -1.50 9.44 -26.21
CA TYR A 384 -1.69 8.90 -24.86
C TYR A 384 -0.41 8.29 -24.33
N CYS A 385 -0.06 8.69 -23.12
CA CYS A 385 1.14 8.23 -22.42
C CYS A 385 0.74 7.65 -21.07
N MET A 386 1.40 6.60 -20.66
CA MET A 386 1.30 6.03 -19.32
C MET A 386 2.66 6.05 -18.65
N LEU A 387 2.74 6.61 -17.45
CA LEU A 387 3.93 6.57 -16.59
C LEU A 387 3.82 5.44 -15.58
N GLU A 388 4.86 4.64 -15.51
CA GLU A 388 5.13 3.69 -14.44
C GLU A 388 6.31 4.21 -13.61
N PRO A 389 6.11 5.02 -12.58
CA PRO A 389 7.21 5.63 -11.83
C PRO A 389 7.91 4.63 -10.92
N HIS A 390 7.30 3.48 -10.64
CA HIS A 390 7.88 2.49 -9.74
C HIS A 390 9.30 2.11 -10.15
N THR A 391 10.23 2.29 -9.21
CA THR A 391 11.65 1.97 -9.42
C THR A 391 12.15 1.16 -8.24
N ARG A 392 12.89 0.08 -8.53
CA ARG A 392 13.53 -0.76 -7.52
C ARG A 392 14.95 -1.05 -7.98
N ILE A 393 15.92 -0.67 -7.14
CA ILE A 393 17.34 -0.83 -7.46
C ILE A 393 17.93 -2.10 -6.81
N ARG A 394 17.34 -2.57 -5.71
CA ARG A 394 17.78 -3.79 -5.02
C ARG A 394 16.88 -4.98 -5.33
N ALA A 395 17.46 -6.19 -5.31
CA ALA A 395 16.77 -7.48 -5.50
C ALA A 395 16.04 -7.62 -6.85
N GLY A 396 16.72 -7.24 -7.90
CA GLY A 396 16.20 -7.16 -9.28
C GLY A 396 15.87 -5.71 -9.63
N VAL A 397 16.51 -5.21 -10.68
CA VAL A 397 16.34 -3.82 -11.11
C VAL A 397 15.04 -3.69 -11.87
N VAL A 398 14.12 -2.88 -11.33
CA VAL A 398 12.94 -2.37 -12.04
C VAL A 398 13.20 -0.89 -12.32
N ARG A 399 12.99 -0.46 -13.55
CA ARG A 399 13.16 0.94 -13.97
C ARG A 399 11.82 1.58 -14.25
N ALA A 400 11.72 2.87 -13.97
CA ALA A 400 10.56 3.65 -14.37
C ALA A 400 10.34 3.54 -15.88
N GLY A 401 9.07 3.48 -16.30
CA GLY A 401 8.65 3.34 -17.68
C GLY A 401 7.85 4.53 -18.17
N ILE A 402 8.16 4.97 -19.39
CA ILE A 402 7.40 5.97 -20.13
C ILE A 402 6.84 5.26 -21.36
N ASN A 403 5.54 5.00 -21.36
CA ASN A 403 4.88 4.16 -22.36
C ASN A 403 3.96 5.03 -23.23
N ILE A 404 4.28 5.17 -24.52
CA ILE A 404 3.37 5.78 -25.49
C ILE A 404 2.46 4.68 -26.01
N LEU A 405 1.17 4.79 -25.73
CA LEU A 405 0.16 3.79 -26.08
C LEU A 405 -0.16 3.83 -27.58
N GLU A 406 -0.39 2.64 -28.18
CA GLU A 406 -0.77 2.47 -29.60
C GLU A 406 -2.18 1.89 -29.74
#